data_09b9f23207e6615430a027b61b8d63d6
#
_entry.id   09b9f23207e6615430a027b61b8d63d6
#
_cell.length_a   1.000
_cell.length_b   1.000
_cell.length_c   1.000
_cell.angle_alpha   90.00
_cell.angle_beta   90.00
_cell.angle_gamma   90.00
#
_symmetry.space_group_name_H-M   'P 1'
#
loop_
_entity.id
_entity.type
_entity.pdbx_description
1 polymer ?
#
loop_
_entity_poly.entity_id
_entity_poly.type
_entity_poly.pdbx_seq_one_letter_code
_entity_poly.pdbx_strand_id
1 'polypeptide(L)'
;YTFHQTKNKTVKKKSLRKVNFISFKKSITVSKKLLQDIKTGHAIGEGMNATKFLGDLPANHCTPRKIESKVKQLKKYFPKLKIKSLNEKDLEKLKMGSYLSVARGSIEPPRMMVIEYKGASRSNKPIVLVGKGITFDTGGISLKPSRAMDEMKWDMGGAASVFGVMQVLARLKSKVNVIGVMACAENMPSGKATKPGDVVTSMSGQTIEILNTDAEGRLVLCDALTYVKRYNPKCVIDIATLTGACVVALGKHGSCLLYTSDAADERQS
;
A
#
# COMPACT_ATOMS: atom_id res chain seq x y z
N TYR A 1 11.70 -13.54 8.83
CA TYR A 1 12.00 -12.12 8.60
C TYR A 1 12.65 -11.53 9.84
N THR A 2 13.75 -10.79 9.69
CA THR A 2 14.41 -10.10 10.79
C THR A 2 14.72 -8.67 10.36
N PHE A 3 14.17 -7.70 11.08
CA PHE A 3 14.40 -6.28 10.82
C PHE A 3 15.67 -5.79 11.54
N HIS A 4 16.64 -5.28 10.80
CA HIS A 4 17.95 -4.87 11.33
C HIS A 4 18.37 -3.44 10.96
N GLN A 5 17.55 -2.68 10.25
CA GLN A 5 17.97 -1.41 9.67
C GLN A 5 18.35 -0.36 10.71
N THR A 6 17.68 -0.39 11.88
CA THR A 6 17.93 0.56 12.98
C THR A 6 18.66 -0.07 14.18
N LYS A 7 19.03 -1.35 14.09
CA LYS A 7 19.78 -2.03 15.16
C LYS A 7 21.29 -1.84 15.01
N ASN A 8 22.00 -1.78 16.12
CA ASN A 8 23.45 -1.71 16.14
C ASN A 8 24.09 -2.88 15.35
N LYS A 9 25.14 -2.57 14.60
CA LYS A 9 25.85 -3.50 13.70
C LYS A 9 26.46 -4.72 14.43
N THR A 10 26.52 -4.74 15.74
CA THR A 10 27.12 -5.80 16.57
C THR A 10 26.28 -7.06 16.68
N VAL A 11 25.00 -7.04 16.27
CA VAL A 11 24.19 -8.26 16.27
C VAL A 11 24.59 -9.14 15.10
N LYS A 12 25.34 -10.23 15.37
CA LYS A 12 25.69 -11.25 14.34
C LYS A 12 24.40 -11.78 13.71
N LYS A 13 24.23 -11.52 12.42
CA LYS A 13 23.11 -12.07 11.64
C LYS A 13 23.25 -13.58 11.58
N LYS A 14 22.36 -14.31 12.25
CA LYS A 14 22.16 -15.73 11.95
C LYS A 14 21.42 -15.81 10.62
N SER A 15 22.14 -16.03 9.53
CA SER A 15 21.52 -16.23 8.21
C SER A 15 21.33 -17.71 7.98
N LEU A 16 20.14 -18.09 7.57
CA LEU A 16 19.85 -19.42 7.08
C LEU A 16 20.64 -19.61 5.78
N ARG A 17 21.65 -20.51 5.79
CA ARG A 17 22.56 -20.71 4.65
C ARG A 17 22.07 -21.77 3.69
N LYS A 18 21.28 -22.72 4.17
CA LYS A 18 20.82 -23.87 3.39
C LYS A 18 19.49 -24.39 3.92
N VAL A 19 18.57 -24.67 3.03
CA VAL A 19 17.32 -25.38 3.30
C VAL A 19 17.39 -26.72 2.57
N ASN A 20 17.24 -27.82 3.29
CA ASN A 20 17.14 -29.15 2.70
C ASN A 20 15.66 -29.57 2.74
N PHE A 21 15.12 -29.95 1.59
CA PHE A 21 13.80 -30.58 1.51
C PHE A 21 14.01 -32.09 1.60
N ILE A 22 13.39 -32.70 2.61
CA ILE A 22 13.48 -34.14 2.83
C ILE A 22 12.14 -34.76 2.46
N SER A 23 12.16 -35.85 1.69
CA SER A 23 11.00 -36.66 1.41
C SER A 23 11.16 -38.03 1.99
N PHE A 24 10.08 -38.57 2.54
CA PHE A 24 10.01 -39.92 3.04
C PHE A 24 9.70 -40.97 1.97
N LYS A 25 9.51 -40.54 0.71
CA LYS A 25 9.37 -41.49 -0.43
C LYS A 25 10.73 -41.94 -0.93
N LYS A 26 10.88 -43.26 -1.19
CA LYS A 26 12.14 -43.89 -1.63
C LYS A 26 12.74 -43.33 -2.93
N SER A 27 11.97 -42.67 -3.78
CA SER A 27 12.47 -41.92 -4.93
C SER A 27 11.65 -40.67 -5.16
N ILE A 28 12.30 -39.51 -5.19
CA ILE A 28 11.69 -38.28 -5.68
C ILE A 28 12.35 -37.94 -7.00
N THR A 29 11.60 -38.04 -8.05
CA THR A 29 11.93 -37.33 -9.28
C THR A 29 11.57 -35.86 -9.07
N VAL A 30 12.58 -34.98 -9.08
CA VAL A 30 12.37 -33.54 -9.00
C VAL A 30 11.58 -33.11 -10.24
N SER A 31 10.27 -33.04 -10.11
CA SER A 31 9.39 -32.68 -11.23
C SER A 31 9.54 -31.19 -11.56
N LYS A 32 9.28 -30.81 -12.82
CA LYS A 32 9.20 -29.40 -13.24
C LYS A 32 8.17 -28.63 -12.40
N LYS A 33 7.07 -29.31 -12.01
CA LYS A 33 6.02 -28.73 -11.14
C LYS A 33 6.58 -28.38 -9.77
N LEU A 34 7.29 -29.29 -9.09
CA LEU A 34 7.89 -29.04 -7.79
C LEU A 34 8.86 -27.86 -7.82
N LEU A 35 9.70 -27.76 -8.86
CA LEU A 35 10.60 -26.61 -9.03
C LEU A 35 9.83 -25.30 -9.22
N GLN A 36 8.72 -25.34 -9.96
CA GLN A 36 7.88 -24.16 -10.15
C GLN A 36 7.18 -23.75 -8.84
N ASP A 37 6.69 -24.70 -8.06
CA ASP A 37 6.03 -24.44 -6.78
C ASP A 37 7.01 -23.83 -5.77
N ILE A 38 8.25 -24.33 -5.73
CA ILE A 38 9.34 -23.76 -4.91
C ILE A 38 9.64 -22.31 -5.34
N LYS A 39 9.73 -22.03 -6.64
CA LYS A 39 9.97 -20.68 -7.17
C LYS A 39 8.82 -19.75 -6.80
N THR A 40 7.59 -20.23 -6.88
CA THR A 40 6.39 -19.48 -6.52
C THR A 40 6.38 -19.13 -5.03
N GLY A 41 6.61 -20.12 -4.17
CA GLY A 41 6.69 -19.91 -2.72
C GLY A 41 7.81 -18.94 -2.33
N HIS A 42 8.98 -19.06 -2.96
CA HIS A 42 10.09 -18.13 -2.74
C HIS A 42 9.72 -16.70 -3.16
N ALA A 43 9.13 -16.51 -4.33
CA ALA A 43 8.73 -15.19 -4.80
C ALA A 43 7.69 -14.54 -3.87
N ILE A 44 6.71 -15.32 -3.40
CA ILE A 44 5.70 -14.85 -2.43
C ILE A 44 6.39 -14.45 -1.11
N GLY A 45 7.27 -15.30 -0.57
CA GLY A 45 8.03 -15.02 0.65
C GLY A 45 8.86 -13.72 0.55
N GLU A 46 9.50 -13.49 -0.59
CA GLU A 46 10.24 -12.25 -0.85
C GLU A 46 9.31 -11.01 -0.89
N GLY A 47 8.12 -11.13 -1.52
CA GLY A 47 7.12 -10.07 -1.51
C GLY A 47 6.59 -9.76 -0.11
N MET A 48 6.30 -10.80 0.67
CA MET A 48 5.90 -10.66 2.09
C MET A 48 7.01 -9.97 2.91
N ASN A 49 8.26 -10.34 2.71
CA ASN A 49 9.40 -9.71 3.36
C ASN A 49 9.54 -8.23 2.97
N ALA A 50 9.30 -7.90 1.70
CA ALA A 50 9.32 -6.52 1.23
C ALA A 50 8.20 -5.68 1.87
N THR A 51 6.99 -6.24 2.00
CA THR A 51 5.87 -5.61 2.72
C THR A 51 6.22 -5.37 4.19
N LYS A 52 6.65 -6.41 4.90
CA LYS A 52 7.05 -6.33 6.31
C LYS A 52 8.20 -5.35 6.54
N PHE A 53 9.16 -5.32 5.61
CA PHE A 53 10.28 -4.39 5.68
C PHE A 53 9.81 -2.94 5.71
N LEU A 54 8.86 -2.55 4.84
CA LEU A 54 8.32 -1.19 4.84
C LEU A 54 7.48 -0.92 6.09
N GLY A 55 6.59 -1.84 6.47
CA GLY A 55 5.70 -1.68 7.61
C GLY A 55 6.43 -1.59 8.96
N ASP A 56 7.56 -2.29 9.11
CA ASP A 56 8.32 -2.29 10.36
C ASP A 56 9.29 -1.10 10.50
N LEU A 57 9.47 -0.30 9.44
CA LEU A 57 10.28 0.91 9.52
C LEU A 57 9.63 1.93 10.47
N PRO A 58 10.39 2.57 11.36
CA PRO A 58 9.91 3.73 12.09
C PRO A 58 9.51 4.86 11.13
N ALA A 59 8.51 5.68 11.49
CA ALA A 59 7.96 6.69 10.60
C ALA A 59 9.00 7.71 10.12
N ASN A 60 9.96 8.09 10.96
CA ASN A 60 11.08 8.96 10.57
C ASN A 60 12.03 8.35 9.51
N HIS A 61 11.93 7.04 9.27
CA HIS A 61 12.65 6.32 8.21
C HIS A 61 11.73 5.86 7.07
N CYS A 62 10.41 5.83 7.27
CA CYS A 62 9.41 5.41 6.29
C CYS A 62 8.55 6.57 5.83
N THR A 63 9.15 7.68 5.44
CA THR A 63 8.43 8.85 4.93
C THR A 63 7.92 8.61 3.50
N PRO A 64 6.93 9.39 3.00
CA PRO A 64 6.46 9.27 1.62
C PRO A 64 7.59 9.35 0.58
N ARG A 65 8.58 10.23 0.78
CA ARG A 65 9.78 10.35 -0.07
C ARG A 65 10.66 9.09 0.01
N LYS A 66 10.77 8.47 1.18
CA LYS A 66 11.56 7.24 1.32
C LYS A 66 10.90 6.06 0.61
N ILE A 67 9.58 5.93 0.71
CA ILE A 67 8.82 4.92 -0.04
C ILE A 67 8.98 5.16 -1.54
N GLU A 68 8.87 6.40 -2.01
CA GLU A 68 9.13 6.77 -3.41
C GLU A 68 10.51 6.27 -3.87
N SER A 69 11.55 6.53 -3.08
CA SER A 69 12.91 6.08 -3.39
C SER A 69 12.99 4.56 -3.51
N LYS A 70 12.34 3.82 -2.60
CA LYS A 70 12.28 2.35 -2.63
C LYS A 70 11.53 1.83 -3.85
N VAL A 71 10.42 2.46 -4.22
CA VAL A 71 9.65 2.12 -5.43
C VAL A 71 10.50 2.36 -6.69
N LYS A 72 11.18 3.50 -6.79
CA LYS A 72 12.08 3.80 -7.92
C LYS A 72 13.21 2.78 -8.05
N GLN A 73 13.73 2.27 -6.93
CA GLN A 73 14.76 1.22 -6.92
C GLN A 73 14.28 -0.10 -7.52
N LEU A 74 12.96 -0.39 -7.53
CA LEU A 74 12.43 -1.62 -8.15
C LEU A 74 12.81 -1.72 -9.63
N LYS A 75 12.90 -0.59 -10.34
CA LYS A 75 13.28 -0.56 -11.75
C LYS A 75 14.67 -1.17 -12.00
N LYS A 76 15.57 -1.08 -11.02
CA LYS A 76 16.90 -1.67 -11.08
C LYS A 76 16.85 -3.21 -11.10
N TYR A 77 15.89 -3.80 -10.38
CA TYR A 77 15.74 -5.25 -10.30
C TYR A 77 14.71 -5.80 -11.28
N PHE A 78 13.74 -4.95 -11.66
CA PHE A 78 12.63 -5.28 -12.55
C PHE A 78 12.47 -4.22 -13.65
N PRO A 79 13.35 -4.21 -14.69
CA PRO A 79 13.37 -3.15 -15.71
C PRO A 79 12.06 -2.99 -16.48
N LYS A 80 11.24 -4.06 -16.55
CA LYS A 80 9.94 -4.05 -17.23
C LYS A 80 8.83 -3.28 -16.47
N LEU A 81 9.04 -2.98 -15.19
CA LEU A 81 8.10 -2.14 -14.44
C LEU A 81 8.18 -0.70 -14.93
N LYS A 82 7.03 -0.11 -15.25
CA LYS A 82 6.92 1.33 -15.47
C LYS A 82 6.52 1.99 -14.15
N ILE A 83 7.32 2.93 -13.72
CA ILE A 83 7.12 3.62 -12.44
C ILE A 83 6.93 5.10 -12.72
N LYS A 84 5.83 5.65 -12.22
CA LYS A 84 5.53 7.08 -12.20
C LYS A 84 5.36 7.50 -10.74
N SER A 85 5.97 8.60 -10.36
CA SER A 85 5.76 9.24 -9.07
C SER A 85 5.12 10.60 -9.30
N LEU A 86 4.08 10.88 -8.55
CA LEU A 86 3.38 12.16 -8.53
C LEU A 86 3.74 12.85 -7.21
N ASN A 87 4.37 14.01 -7.33
CA ASN A 87 4.68 14.87 -6.21
C ASN A 87 3.51 15.82 -5.89
N GLU A 88 3.65 16.65 -4.87
CA GLU A 88 2.62 17.58 -4.40
C GLU A 88 2.10 18.48 -5.53
N LYS A 89 3.00 19.09 -6.33
CA LYS A 89 2.62 19.93 -7.49
C LYS A 89 1.84 19.14 -8.56
N ASP A 90 2.16 17.86 -8.73
CA ASP A 90 1.42 17.00 -9.67
C ASP A 90 0.02 16.69 -9.13
N LEU A 91 -0.12 16.49 -7.82
CA LEU A 91 -1.42 16.29 -7.15
C LEU A 91 -2.28 17.55 -7.21
N GLU A 92 -1.68 18.75 -7.04
CA GLU A 92 -2.35 20.04 -7.22
C GLU A 92 -2.88 20.21 -8.63
N LYS A 93 -2.04 19.96 -9.65
CA LYS A 93 -2.46 20.02 -11.07
C LYS A 93 -3.61 19.07 -11.39
N LEU A 94 -3.67 17.93 -10.69
CA LEU A 94 -4.74 16.95 -10.81
C LEU A 94 -5.98 17.29 -9.96
N LYS A 95 -5.94 18.40 -9.23
CA LYS A 95 -7.02 18.88 -8.35
C LYS A 95 -7.39 17.85 -7.28
N MET A 96 -6.41 17.14 -6.73
CA MET A 96 -6.58 16.17 -5.67
C MET A 96 -6.66 16.84 -4.29
N GLY A 97 -7.67 17.70 -4.09
CA GLY A 97 -7.79 18.51 -2.88
C GLY A 97 -8.08 17.69 -1.62
N SER A 98 -8.79 16.57 -1.75
CA SER A 98 -9.05 15.65 -0.65
C SER A 98 -7.76 14.95 -0.19
N TYR A 99 -6.93 14.48 -1.12
CA TYR A 99 -5.62 13.89 -0.81
C TYR A 99 -4.68 14.91 -0.15
N LEU A 100 -4.58 16.10 -0.73
CA LEU A 100 -3.70 17.17 -0.26
C LEU A 100 -4.09 17.67 1.14
N SER A 101 -5.38 17.65 1.49
CA SER A 101 -5.86 18.10 2.79
C SER A 101 -5.26 17.29 3.93
N VAL A 102 -5.01 16.00 3.74
CA VAL A 102 -4.40 15.13 4.75
C VAL A 102 -2.95 15.51 5.01
N ALA A 103 -2.19 15.83 3.95
CA ALA A 103 -0.77 16.13 4.06
C ALA A 103 -0.45 17.54 4.58
N ARG A 104 -1.44 18.44 4.67
CA ARG A 104 -1.21 19.86 5.01
C ARG A 104 -0.51 20.08 6.34
N GLY A 105 -0.73 19.19 7.32
CA GLY A 105 -0.14 19.31 8.64
C GLY A 105 1.32 18.86 8.72
N SER A 106 1.78 18.08 7.75
CA SER A 106 3.14 17.52 7.75
C SER A 106 4.14 18.40 7.03
N ILE A 107 5.41 18.29 7.45
CA ILE A 107 6.57 18.81 6.71
C ILE A 107 7.02 17.85 5.60
N GLU A 108 6.59 16.57 5.67
CA GLU A 108 6.87 15.58 4.65
C GLU A 108 5.84 15.68 3.52
N PRO A 109 6.25 16.05 2.30
CA PRO A 109 5.33 16.24 1.20
C PRO A 109 4.74 14.89 0.74
N PRO A 110 3.46 14.87 0.33
CA PRO A 110 2.79 13.67 -0.14
C PRO A 110 3.43 13.14 -1.43
N ARG A 111 3.26 11.83 -1.65
CA ARG A 111 3.70 11.14 -2.87
C ARG A 111 2.69 10.09 -3.27
N MET A 112 2.24 10.12 -4.51
CA MET A 112 1.48 9.00 -5.06
C MET A 112 2.34 8.28 -6.11
N MET A 113 2.63 7.00 -5.88
CA MET A 113 3.40 6.17 -6.79
C MET A 113 2.47 5.27 -7.58
N VAL A 114 2.74 5.16 -8.88
CA VAL A 114 2.04 4.26 -9.80
C VAL A 114 3.06 3.30 -10.40
N ILE A 115 2.82 2.01 -10.24
CA ILE A 115 3.68 0.93 -10.72
C ILE A 115 2.87 0.11 -11.74
N GLU A 116 3.23 0.17 -13.01
CA GLU A 116 2.57 -0.62 -14.05
C GLU A 116 3.38 -1.89 -14.33
N TYR A 117 2.71 -3.03 -14.26
CA TYR A 117 3.20 -4.33 -14.67
C TYR A 117 2.36 -4.84 -15.86
N LYS A 118 3.01 -5.13 -16.98
CA LYS A 118 2.40 -5.63 -18.20
C LYS A 118 2.88 -7.05 -18.46
N GLY A 119 2.12 -8.03 -17.97
CA GLY A 119 2.43 -9.47 -18.13
C GLY A 119 1.56 -10.17 -19.17
N ALA A 120 0.51 -9.51 -19.67
CA ALA A 120 -0.42 -10.04 -20.66
C ALA A 120 -0.57 -9.09 -21.86
N SER A 121 -1.44 -9.48 -22.83
CA SER A 121 -1.77 -8.65 -23.98
C SER A 121 -2.30 -7.27 -23.56
N ARG A 122 -2.07 -6.26 -24.42
CA ARG A 122 -2.61 -4.89 -24.23
C ARG A 122 -4.14 -4.84 -24.26
N SER A 123 -4.79 -5.80 -24.91
CA SER A 123 -6.25 -5.92 -24.93
C SER A 123 -6.86 -6.33 -23.59
N ASN A 124 -6.06 -6.94 -22.71
CA ASN A 124 -6.53 -7.34 -21.39
C ASN A 124 -6.53 -6.14 -20.45
N LYS A 125 -7.72 -5.75 -19.99
CA LYS A 125 -7.90 -4.69 -19.01
C LYS A 125 -7.08 -5.01 -17.73
N PRO A 126 -6.40 -4.03 -17.13
CA PRO A 126 -5.61 -4.26 -15.93
C PRO A 126 -6.48 -4.46 -14.69
N ILE A 127 -5.96 -5.21 -13.73
CA ILE A 127 -6.40 -5.17 -12.33
C ILE A 127 -5.66 -4.00 -11.69
N VAL A 128 -6.36 -3.16 -10.93
CA VAL A 128 -5.74 -2.08 -10.18
C VAL A 128 -5.74 -2.40 -8.69
N LEU A 129 -4.60 -2.23 -8.06
CA LEU A 129 -4.43 -2.32 -6.62
C LEU A 129 -4.18 -0.91 -6.09
N VAL A 130 -5.00 -0.44 -5.16
CA VAL A 130 -4.81 0.85 -4.49
C VAL A 130 -4.47 0.59 -3.04
N GLY A 131 -3.37 1.12 -2.55
CA GLY A 131 -2.92 0.95 -1.17
C GLY A 131 -2.90 2.25 -0.38
N LYS A 132 -3.63 2.30 0.75
CA LYS A 132 -3.48 3.35 1.75
C LYS A 132 -2.03 3.38 2.26
N GLY A 133 -1.42 4.56 2.27
CA GLY A 133 -0.02 4.75 2.62
C GLY A 133 0.21 5.89 3.60
N ILE A 134 -0.59 5.97 4.67
CA ILE A 134 -0.36 6.98 5.71
C ILE A 134 0.83 6.56 6.54
N THR A 135 1.96 7.23 6.32
CA THR A 135 3.25 6.80 6.89
C THR A 135 3.37 7.02 8.39
N PHE A 136 2.59 7.96 8.92
CA PHE A 136 2.26 8.11 10.32
C PHE A 136 0.93 8.84 10.47
N ASP A 137 0.07 8.38 11.36
CA ASP A 137 -1.25 8.95 11.59
C ASP A 137 -1.43 9.37 13.04
N THR A 138 -1.37 10.67 13.29
CA THR A 138 -1.69 11.25 14.59
C THR A 138 -3.18 11.52 14.78
N GLY A 139 -4.00 11.38 13.72
CA GLY A 139 -5.36 11.88 13.65
C GLY A 139 -5.45 13.33 13.16
N GLY A 140 -4.34 14.04 13.01
CA GLY A 140 -4.33 15.46 12.67
C GLY A 140 -4.83 16.31 13.84
N ILE A 141 -5.70 17.29 13.58
CA ILE A 141 -6.33 18.11 14.64
C ILE A 141 -7.28 17.28 15.52
N SER A 142 -7.96 16.26 14.95
CA SER A 142 -8.71 15.25 15.72
C SER A 142 -7.74 14.24 16.33
N LEU A 143 -6.88 14.71 17.24
CA LEU A 143 -5.70 13.99 17.74
C LEU A 143 -6.08 12.68 18.44
N LYS A 144 -5.42 11.59 18.07
CA LYS A 144 -5.55 10.29 18.73
C LYS A 144 -5.02 10.33 20.16
N PRO A 145 -5.57 9.50 21.07
CA PRO A 145 -4.92 9.26 22.37
C PRO A 145 -3.48 8.77 22.19
N SER A 146 -2.59 9.12 23.12
CA SER A 146 -1.17 8.73 23.07
C SER A 146 -0.94 7.21 23.15
N ARG A 147 -1.88 6.47 23.77
CA ARG A 147 -1.79 5.02 23.92
C ARG A 147 -1.79 4.34 22.55
N ALA A 148 -0.76 3.55 22.28
CA ALA A 148 -0.54 2.82 21.02
C ALA A 148 -0.43 3.70 19.77
N MET A 149 -0.15 5.02 19.91
CA MET A 149 0.05 5.89 18.77
C MET A 149 1.29 5.51 17.96
N ASP A 150 2.30 4.88 18.58
CA ASP A 150 3.49 4.34 17.91
C ASP A 150 3.17 3.24 16.90
N GLU A 151 2.04 2.54 17.05
CA GLU A 151 1.53 1.55 16.10
C GLU A 151 1.03 2.21 14.79
N MET A 152 0.76 3.51 14.79
CA MET A 152 0.31 4.26 13.61
C MET A 152 1.38 4.38 12.51
N LYS A 153 2.60 3.91 12.74
CA LYS A 153 3.59 3.63 11.70
C LYS A 153 3.14 2.55 10.71
N TRP A 154 2.19 1.70 11.10
CA TRP A 154 1.65 0.63 10.26
C TRP A 154 0.47 1.07 9.39
N ASP A 155 0.04 2.31 9.51
CA ASP A 155 -1.10 2.84 8.77
C ASP A 155 -0.83 3.04 7.26
N MET A 156 0.31 2.56 6.83
CA MET A 156 0.73 2.44 5.44
C MET A 156 0.76 0.98 4.94
N GLY A 157 0.16 0.05 5.67
CA GLY A 157 0.16 -1.38 5.38
C GLY A 157 -0.44 -1.73 4.01
N GLY A 158 -1.45 -0.98 3.57
CA GLY A 158 -2.02 -1.11 2.23
C GLY A 158 -1.01 -0.82 1.12
N ALA A 159 -0.31 0.31 1.21
CA ALA A 159 0.74 0.66 0.25
C ALA A 159 1.91 -0.33 0.30
N ALA A 160 2.30 -0.80 1.49
CA ALA A 160 3.33 -1.82 1.64
C ALA A 160 2.93 -3.14 0.99
N SER A 161 1.65 -3.53 1.09
CA SER A 161 1.11 -4.72 0.43
C SER A 161 1.17 -4.60 -1.10
N VAL A 162 0.76 -3.45 -1.64
CA VAL A 162 0.91 -3.17 -3.08
C VAL A 162 2.37 -3.29 -3.51
N PHE A 163 3.30 -2.72 -2.77
CA PHE A 163 4.74 -2.80 -3.04
C PHE A 163 5.25 -4.25 -3.09
N GLY A 164 4.81 -5.10 -2.15
CA GLY A 164 5.18 -6.51 -2.11
C GLY A 164 4.59 -7.30 -3.28
N VAL A 165 3.29 -7.11 -3.56
CA VAL A 165 2.58 -7.81 -4.65
C VAL A 165 3.21 -7.48 -6.01
N MET A 166 3.53 -6.21 -6.29
CA MET A 166 4.16 -5.82 -7.56
C MET A 166 5.52 -6.50 -7.77
N GLN A 167 6.27 -6.76 -6.70
CA GLN A 167 7.52 -7.54 -6.79
C GLN A 167 7.26 -9.02 -7.08
N VAL A 168 6.25 -9.63 -6.44
CA VAL A 168 5.87 -11.04 -6.70
C VAL A 168 5.50 -11.21 -8.17
N LEU A 169 4.63 -10.36 -8.70
CA LEU A 169 4.19 -10.40 -10.09
C LEU A 169 5.37 -10.31 -11.07
N ALA A 170 6.28 -9.38 -10.80
CA ALA A 170 7.47 -9.16 -11.64
C ALA A 170 8.44 -10.36 -11.58
N ARG A 171 8.65 -10.96 -10.38
CA ARG A 171 9.50 -12.15 -10.20
C ARG A 171 8.93 -13.38 -10.90
N LEU A 172 7.64 -13.62 -10.77
CA LEU A 172 6.94 -14.76 -11.36
C LEU A 172 6.67 -14.59 -12.84
N LYS A 173 6.87 -13.40 -13.39
CA LYS A 173 6.48 -13.07 -14.77
C LYS A 173 5.05 -13.46 -15.06
N SER A 174 4.15 -13.12 -14.11
CA SER A 174 2.75 -13.49 -14.14
C SER A 174 2.05 -12.97 -15.41
N LYS A 175 1.18 -13.78 -16.02
CA LYS A 175 0.48 -13.44 -17.27
C LYS A 175 -0.77 -12.59 -17.03
N VAL A 176 -0.60 -11.46 -16.33
CA VAL A 176 -1.66 -10.49 -16.00
C VAL A 176 -1.15 -9.07 -16.17
N ASN A 177 -2.05 -8.12 -16.45
CA ASN A 177 -1.73 -6.69 -16.40
C ASN A 177 -2.21 -6.15 -15.05
N VAL A 178 -1.31 -5.53 -14.31
CA VAL A 178 -1.61 -4.98 -12.98
C VAL A 178 -1.03 -3.58 -12.84
N ILE A 179 -1.79 -2.70 -12.21
CA ILE A 179 -1.35 -1.35 -11.85
C ILE A 179 -1.45 -1.25 -10.33
N GLY A 180 -0.30 -1.05 -9.67
CA GLY A 180 -0.24 -0.75 -8.24
C GLY A 180 -0.18 0.75 -8.01
N VAL A 181 -1.05 1.27 -7.16
CA VAL A 181 -1.07 2.67 -6.73
C VAL A 181 -0.85 2.72 -5.22
N MET A 182 0.11 3.52 -4.79
CA MET A 182 0.44 3.71 -3.39
C MET A 182 0.19 5.17 -3.04
N ALA A 183 -0.86 5.44 -2.27
CA ALA A 183 -1.28 6.78 -1.88
C ALA A 183 -0.62 7.16 -0.54
N CYS A 184 0.56 7.79 -0.60
CA CYS A 184 1.40 8.06 0.57
C CYS A 184 1.32 9.52 1.03
N ALA A 185 0.93 9.71 2.29
CA ALA A 185 0.90 10.99 3.00
C ALA A 185 1.25 10.75 4.48
N GLU A 186 1.42 11.81 5.23
CA GLU A 186 1.56 11.79 6.69
C GLU A 186 0.52 12.72 7.29
N ASN A 187 -0.24 12.26 8.29
CA ASN A 187 -1.29 13.03 8.94
C ASN A 187 -0.80 13.57 10.29
N MET A 188 -0.49 14.86 10.33
CA MET A 188 0.12 15.52 11.48
C MET A 188 -0.65 16.77 11.91
N PRO A 189 -0.71 17.08 13.22
CA PRO A 189 -1.24 18.35 13.70
C PRO A 189 -0.21 19.46 13.48
N SER A 190 -0.65 20.59 12.99
CA SER A 190 0.16 21.81 12.89
C SER A 190 -0.73 23.03 12.66
N GLY A 191 -0.16 24.21 12.66
CA GLY A 191 -0.88 25.44 12.30
C GLY A 191 -1.37 25.49 10.84
N LYS A 192 -0.92 24.58 9.98
CA LYS A 192 -1.37 24.45 8.59
C LYS A 192 -2.33 23.28 8.36
N ALA A 193 -2.52 22.42 9.38
CA ALA A 193 -3.34 21.22 9.26
C ALA A 193 -4.80 21.57 8.93
N THR A 194 -5.45 20.69 8.20
CA THR A 194 -6.90 20.72 7.97
C THR A 194 -7.63 20.62 9.30
N LYS A 195 -8.65 21.45 9.48
CA LYS A 195 -9.47 21.51 10.68
C LYS A 195 -10.81 20.80 10.46
N PRO A 196 -11.37 20.18 11.50
CA PRO A 196 -12.76 19.75 11.45
C PRO A 196 -13.68 20.90 11.01
N GLY A 197 -14.57 20.62 10.04
CA GLY A 197 -15.41 21.62 9.39
C GLY A 197 -14.83 22.24 8.12
N ASP A 198 -13.54 22.02 7.80
CA ASP A 198 -12.98 22.49 6.53
C ASP A 198 -13.63 21.75 5.35
N VAL A 199 -13.90 22.49 4.27
CA VAL A 199 -14.46 21.95 3.03
C VAL A 199 -13.37 21.92 1.96
N VAL A 200 -13.19 20.77 1.31
CA VAL A 200 -12.23 20.57 0.23
C VAL A 200 -12.92 20.05 -1.02
N THR A 201 -12.32 20.28 -2.19
CA THR A 201 -12.82 19.75 -3.46
C THR A 201 -11.94 18.56 -3.88
N SER A 202 -12.55 17.40 -4.08
CA SER A 202 -11.87 16.20 -4.56
C SER A 202 -11.57 16.27 -6.06
N MET A 203 -10.73 15.36 -6.55
CA MET A 203 -10.42 15.22 -7.99
C MET A 203 -11.66 14.97 -8.85
N SER A 204 -12.72 14.38 -8.29
CA SER A 204 -13.99 14.18 -9.00
C SER A 204 -14.84 15.46 -9.13
N GLY A 205 -14.43 16.57 -8.49
CA GLY A 205 -15.16 17.82 -8.43
C GLY A 205 -16.18 17.91 -7.29
N GLN A 206 -16.37 16.84 -6.52
CA GLN A 206 -17.25 16.84 -5.36
C GLN A 206 -16.60 17.56 -4.18
N THR A 207 -17.39 18.34 -3.45
CA THR A 207 -16.98 18.95 -2.19
C THR A 207 -17.17 17.98 -1.03
N ILE A 208 -16.23 18.00 -0.09
CA ILE A 208 -16.20 17.13 1.08
C ILE A 208 -16.00 18.02 2.31
N GLU A 209 -16.96 18.01 3.22
CA GLU A 209 -16.80 18.57 4.56
C GLU A 209 -16.09 17.53 5.45
N ILE A 210 -14.95 17.92 6.03
CA ILE A 210 -14.11 17.05 6.85
C ILE A 210 -14.48 17.26 8.31
N LEU A 211 -15.39 16.45 8.85
CA LEU A 211 -15.82 16.55 10.25
C LEU A 211 -14.81 15.91 11.22
N ASN A 212 -14.00 14.98 10.75
CA ASN A 212 -13.01 14.29 11.56
C ASN A 212 -11.73 14.07 10.75
N THR A 213 -10.63 14.70 11.17
CA THR A 213 -9.35 14.59 10.48
C THR A 213 -8.64 13.25 10.75
N ASP A 214 -9.13 12.44 11.69
CA ASP A 214 -8.70 11.05 11.93
C ASP A 214 -9.35 10.04 10.96
N ALA A 215 -10.19 10.52 10.05
CA ALA A 215 -10.76 9.75 8.95
C ALA A 215 -10.03 10.05 7.61
N GLU A 216 -8.72 10.22 7.65
CA GLU A 216 -7.82 10.67 6.59
C GLU A 216 -7.67 9.63 5.47
N GLY A 217 -7.74 8.34 5.80
CA GLY A 217 -7.57 7.26 4.84
C GLY A 217 -8.54 7.35 3.67
N ARG A 218 -9.82 7.56 3.96
CA ARG A 218 -10.85 7.75 2.92
C ARG A 218 -10.62 8.99 2.07
N LEU A 219 -9.96 10.02 2.61
CA LEU A 219 -9.66 11.27 1.91
C LEU A 219 -8.55 11.08 0.87
N VAL A 220 -7.48 10.35 1.18
CA VAL A 220 -6.43 10.05 0.19
C VAL A 220 -6.92 9.03 -0.83
N LEU A 221 -7.76 8.07 -0.43
CA LEU A 221 -8.25 7.01 -1.29
C LEU A 221 -9.27 7.51 -2.31
N CYS A 222 -10.18 8.42 -1.98
CA CYS A 222 -11.19 8.90 -2.92
C CYS A 222 -10.56 9.54 -4.18
N ASP A 223 -9.49 10.32 -4.02
CA ASP A 223 -8.78 10.92 -5.14
C ASP A 223 -7.95 9.89 -5.90
N ALA A 224 -7.30 8.95 -5.19
CA ALA A 224 -6.57 7.85 -5.81
C ALA A 224 -7.51 6.94 -6.63
N LEU A 225 -8.69 6.61 -6.13
CA LEU A 225 -9.71 5.82 -6.82
C LEU A 225 -10.28 6.56 -8.03
N THR A 226 -10.45 7.89 -7.94
CA THR A 226 -10.82 8.71 -9.10
C THR A 226 -9.71 8.71 -10.15
N TYR A 227 -8.45 8.82 -9.72
CA TYR A 227 -7.29 8.80 -10.61
C TYR A 227 -7.19 7.52 -11.43
N VAL A 228 -7.46 6.36 -10.84
CA VAL A 228 -7.27 5.06 -11.52
C VAL A 228 -8.33 4.74 -12.56
N LYS A 229 -9.45 5.44 -12.60
CA LYS A 229 -10.48 5.31 -13.66
C LYS A 229 -9.89 5.48 -15.07
N ARG A 230 -8.84 6.29 -15.23
CA ARG A 230 -8.14 6.51 -16.52
C ARG A 230 -7.53 5.27 -17.14
N TYR A 231 -7.31 4.23 -16.36
CA TYR A 231 -6.75 2.96 -16.84
C TYR A 231 -7.81 1.99 -17.34
N ASN A 232 -9.11 2.35 -17.25
CA ASN A 232 -10.24 1.46 -17.60
C ASN A 232 -10.07 0.04 -17.03
N PRO A 233 -9.93 -0.10 -15.69
CA PRO A 233 -9.60 -1.36 -15.07
C PRO A 233 -10.71 -2.40 -15.20
N LYS A 234 -10.34 -3.71 -15.17
CA LYS A 234 -11.28 -4.81 -15.02
C LYS A 234 -11.93 -4.80 -13.62
N CYS A 235 -11.12 -4.57 -12.61
CA CYS A 235 -11.53 -4.37 -11.23
C CYS A 235 -10.49 -3.52 -10.49
N VAL A 236 -10.91 -2.92 -9.39
CA VAL A 236 -10.05 -2.19 -8.46
C VAL A 236 -10.14 -2.88 -7.11
N ILE A 237 -8.99 -3.17 -6.51
CA ILE A 237 -8.88 -3.72 -5.15
C ILE A 237 -8.21 -2.64 -4.30
N ASP A 238 -8.95 -2.14 -3.32
CA ASP A 238 -8.46 -1.18 -2.33
C ASP A 238 -7.98 -1.93 -1.09
N ILE A 239 -6.80 -1.59 -0.60
CA ILE A 239 -6.15 -2.24 0.56
C ILE A 239 -5.82 -1.14 1.56
N ALA A 240 -6.48 -1.17 2.72
CA ALA A 240 -6.35 -0.09 3.69
C ALA A 240 -6.50 -0.57 5.14
N THR A 241 -5.67 -0.06 6.02
CA THR A 241 -5.86 -0.05 7.47
C THR A 241 -6.83 1.10 7.79
N LEU A 242 -8.12 0.91 7.51
CA LEU A 242 -9.07 2.01 7.36
C LEU A 242 -9.82 2.35 8.64
N THR A 243 -10.24 1.35 9.42
CA THR A 243 -11.05 1.56 10.62
C THR A 243 -10.85 0.47 11.66
N GLY A 244 -10.78 0.88 12.94
CA GLY A 244 -10.78 -0.04 14.06
C GLY A 244 -12.09 -0.84 14.21
N ALA A 245 -13.19 -0.39 13.60
CA ALA A 245 -14.46 -1.11 13.59
C ALA A 245 -14.33 -2.53 13.00
N CYS A 246 -13.44 -2.72 12.02
CA CYS A 246 -13.13 -4.04 11.47
C CYS A 246 -12.60 -5.01 12.56
N VAL A 247 -11.71 -4.52 13.44
CA VAL A 247 -11.17 -5.32 14.55
C VAL A 247 -12.23 -5.63 15.58
N VAL A 248 -13.13 -4.69 15.85
CA VAL A 248 -14.27 -4.90 16.77
C VAL A 248 -15.21 -5.97 16.22
N ALA A 249 -15.52 -5.92 14.92
CA ALA A 249 -16.47 -6.83 14.29
C ALA A 249 -15.89 -8.24 14.03
N LEU A 250 -14.62 -8.34 13.60
CA LEU A 250 -14.04 -9.60 13.10
C LEU A 250 -12.88 -10.14 13.95
N GLY A 251 -12.45 -9.40 14.97
CA GLY A 251 -11.26 -9.73 15.77
C GLY A 251 -9.95 -9.38 15.05
N LYS A 252 -8.83 -9.61 15.72
CA LYS A 252 -7.49 -9.19 15.28
C LYS A 252 -6.94 -9.97 14.08
N HIS A 253 -7.50 -11.13 13.78
CA HIS A 253 -6.99 -12.03 12.73
C HIS A 253 -7.82 -12.01 11.44
N GLY A 254 -9.01 -11.37 11.46
CA GLY A 254 -9.89 -11.25 10.32
C GLY A 254 -9.55 -10.03 9.47
N SER A 255 -9.62 -10.19 8.15
CA SER A 255 -9.63 -9.07 7.19
C SER A 255 -11.03 -8.91 6.64
N CYS A 256 -11.57 -7.68 6.65
CA CYS A 256 -12.87 -7.38 6.06
C CYS A 256 -12.71 -7.22 4.55
N LEU A 257 -13.45 -7.99 3.77
CA LEU A 257 -13.54 -7.85 2.33
C LEU A 257 -14.96 -7.41 1.97
N LEU A 258 -15.09 -6.26 1.32
CA LEU A 258 -16.34 -5.72 0.84
C LEU A 258 -16.36 -5.69 -0.68
N TYR A 259 -17.48 -6.09 -1.27
CA TYR A 259 -17.74 -6.00 -2.71
C TYR A 259 -18.76 -4.89 -2.97
N THR A 260 -18.51 -4.04 -3.96
CA THR A 260 -19.43 -2.96 -4.33
C THR A 260 -20.68 -3.47 -5.04
N SER A 261 -20.64 -4.65 -5.67
CA SER A 261 -21.79 -5.31 -6.32
C SER A 261 -22.84 -5.80 -5.29
N ASP A 262 -22.39 -6.26 -4.12
CA ASP A 262 -23.29 -6.86 -3.13
C ASP A 262 -24.14 -5.80 -2.41
N ALA A 263 -23.62 -4.58 -2.27
CA ALA A 263 -24.34 -3.46 -1.65
C ALA A 263 -25.55 -2.96 -2.48
N ALA A 264 -25.61 -3.29 -3.77
CA ALA A 264 -26.75 -2.91 -4.63
C ALA A 264 -27.90 -3.93 -4.52
N ASP A 265 -27.61 -5.21 -4.29
CA ASP A 265 -28.60 -6.30 -4.24
C ASP A 265 -29.33 -6.36 -2.89
N GLU A 266 -28.68 -5.98 -1.79
CA GLU A 266 -29.32 -5.93 -0.46
C GLU A 266 -30.38 -4.85 -0.29
N ARG A 267 -30.48 -3.89 -1.22
CA ARG A 267 -31.52 -2.83 -1.19
C ARG A 267 -32.83 -3.21 -1.89
N GLN A 268 -32.92 -4.40 -2.47
CA GLN A 268 -34.11 -4.88 -3.18
C GLN A 268 -34.80 -6.06 -2.51
N SER A 269 -34.39 -6.46 -1.32
CA SER A 269 -35.05 -7.52 -0.53
C SER A 269 -35.83 -6.99 0.66
#